data_fe2a4165e59f8aa172c8127f8ed223a3
#
_entry.id   fe2a4165e59f8aa172c8127f8ed223a3
#
_cell.length_a   1.000
_cell.length_b   1.000
_cell.length_c   1.000
_cell.angle_alpha   90.00
_cell.angle_beta   90.00
_cell.angle_gamma   90.00
#
_symmetry.space_group_name_H-M   'P 1'
#
loop_
_entity.id
_entity.type
_entity.pdbx_description
1 polymer ?
#
loop_
_entity_poly.entity_id
_entity_poly.type
_entity_poly.pdbx_seq_one_letter_code
_entity_poly.pdbx_strand_id
1 'polypeptide(L)'
;MGTFDGPGLRLVVFLQGCNFRCLYCANPDTIDACGGKPTPAEEILRMATDQKPFFGRRGGVTFSGGEPTFQAAELIPLVRALRAEGIHVCLDSNGGVWNPAVEELLGLVDLVLLDVKQADPERHRTLTGRDNAQTLRTAAWLEEHGKPFWLRYVLVPGYSDAEADIRALGERLGGYKQGERVEILPYHTLGVHKYEAMGKEYRLAGVQENTPEQSERAAALFREYFPTVVVN
;
A
#
# COMPACT_ATOMS: atom_id res chain seq x y z
N MET A 1 4.92 15.20 6.11
CA MET A 1 3.93 14.40 6.87
C MET A 1 2.68 14.23 6.03
N GLY A 2 2.08 13.02 6.04
CA GLY A 2 0.88 12.66 5.28
C GLY A 2 -0.26 12.21 6.17
N THR A 3 -1.48 12.24 5.65
CA THR A 3 -2.71 11.79 6.31
C THR A 3 -3.39 10.63 5.57
N PHE A 4 -2.85 10.22 4.43
CA PHE A 4 -3.42 9.19 3.55
C PHE A 4 -2.69 7.83 3.64
N ASP A 5 -1.61 7.74 4.42
CA ASP A 5 -0.77 6.55 4.49
C ASP A 5 -0.92 5.81 5.83
N GLY A 6 -2.16 5.68 6.29
CA GLY A 6 -2.54 5.02 7.54
C GLY A 6 -3.18 5.97 8.55
N PRO A 7 -3.42 5.52 9.80
CA PRO A 7 -4.16 6.29 10.79
C PRO A 7 -3.37 7.50 11.31
N GLY A 8 -4.04 8.65 11.40
CA GLY A 8 -3.47 9.87 11.99
C GLY A 8 -2.46 10.57 11.09
N LEU A 9 -1.64 11.44 11.68
CA LEU A 9 -0.58 12.14 10.98
C LEU A 9 0.70 11.31 10.98
N ARG A 10 1.36 11.17 9.82
CA ARG A 10 2.46 10.21 9.66
C ARG A 10 3.70 10.80 9.02
N LEU A 11 4.86 10.41 9.50
CA LEU A 11 6.09 10.50 8.74
C LEU A 11 6.09 9.36 7.72
N VAL A 12 6.03 9.69 6.43
CA VAL A 12 6.07 8.69 5.35
C VAL A 12 7.49 8.59 4.82
N VAL A 13 8.05 7.39 4.85
CA VAL A 13 9.40 7.08 4.34
C VAL A 13 9.25 6.29 3.06
N PHE A 14 9.65 6.89 1.93
CA PHE A 14 9.60 6.25 0.62
C PHE A 14 10.88 5.46 0.36
N LEU A 15 10.75 4.16 0.12
CA LEU A 15 11.85 3.25 -0.16
C LEU A 15 11.98 2.96 -1.65
N GLN A 16 13.18 2.63 -2.08
CA GLN A 16 13.50 2.30 -3.47
C GLN A 16 13.40 0.81 -3.74
N GLY A 17 13.04 0.47 -4.96
CA GLY A 17 12.85 -0.89 -5.45
C GLY A 17 11.39 -1.34 -5.37
N CYS A 18 10.86 -1.88 -6.48
CA CYS A 18 9.52 -2.46 -6.54
C CYS A 18 9.50 -3.67 -7.47
N ASN A 19 8.77 -4.74 -7.09
CA ASN A 19 8.54 -5.92 -7.91
C ASN A 19 7.42 -5.72 -8.94
N PHE A 20 6.55 -4.72 -8.75
CA PHE A 20 5.45 -4.40 -9.67
C PHE A 20 5.84 -3.30 -10.66
N ARG A 21 5.07 -3.22 -11.75
CA ARG A 21 5.18 -2.22 -12.82
C ARG A 21 3.78 -1.69 -13.13
N CYS A 22 3.09 -1.23 -12.07
CA CYS A 22 1.71 -0.77 -12.19
C CYS A 22 1.56 0.30 -13.26
N LEU A 23 0.54 0.18 -14.10
CA LEU A 23 0.29 1.11 -15.20
C LEU A 23 0.05 2.54 -14.70
N TYR A 24 -0.55 2.66 -13.51
CA TYR A 24 -0.95 3.92 -12.85
C TYR A 24 0.02 4.37 -11.77
N CYS A 25 1.23 3.84 -11.70
CA CYS A 25 2.14 4.12 -10.58
C CYS A 25 2.34 5.63 -10.39
N ALA A 26 1.99 6.16 -9.21
CA ALA A 26 2.21 7.57 -8.89
C ALA A 26 3.66 7.89 -8.49
N ASN A 27 4.47 6.84 -8.23
CA ASN A 27 5.86 6.96 -7.81
C ASN A 27 6.81 6.14 -8.71
N PRO A 28 6.84 6.38 -10.03
CA PRO A 28 7.69 5.61 -10.95
C PRO A 28 9.18 5.79 -10.66
N ASP A 29 9.55 6.86 -9.99
CA ASP A 29 10.88 7.20 -9.49
C ASP A 29 11.37 6.26 -8.37
N THR A 30 10.46 5.54 -7.70
CA THR A 30 10.82 4.56 -6.65
C THR A 30 10.91 3.12 -7.15
N ILE A 31 10.61 2.86 -8.43
CA ILE A 31 10.60 1.49 -8.97
C ILE A 31 12.02 0.90 -9.07
N ASP A 32 13.00 1.73 -9.45
CA ASP A 32 14.38 1.30 -9.56
C ASP A 32 15.03 1.25 -8.18
N ALA A 33 15.72 0.16 -7.87
CA ALA A 33 16.41 0.00 -6.59
C ALA A 33 17.68 0.91 -6.48
N CYS A 34 18.20 1.39 -7.61
CA CYS A 34 19.41 2.23 -7.65
C CYS A 34 19.11 3.74 -7.50
N GLY A 35 17.83 4.13 -7.39
CA GLY A 35 17.45 5.53 -7.19
C GLY A 35 17.49 5.95 -5.71
N GLY A 36 17.19 7.21 -5.46
CA GLY A 36 17.05 7.74 -4.10
C GLY A 36 18.37 8.12 -3.42
N LYS A 37 18.27 8.48 -2.16
CA LYS A 37 19.37 8.88 -1.29
C LYS A 37 19.57 7.84 -0.18
N PRO A 38 20.74 7.20 -0.05
CA PRO A 38 21.03 6.37 1.11
C PRO A 38 20.87 7.19 2.40
N THR A 39 20.03 6.71 3.30
CA THR A 39 19.70 7.41 4.56
C THR A 39 19.92 6.44 5.72
N PRO A 40 20.77 6.77 6.69
CA PRO A 40 20.99 5.95 7.87
C PRO A 40 19.70 5.75 8.68
N ALA A 41 19.50 4.55 9.24
CA ALA A 41 18.35 4.24 10.08
C ALA A 41 18.21 5.19 11.29
N GLU A 42 19.34 5.61 11.87
CA GLU A 42 19.41 6.56 12.98
C GLU A 42 18.84 7.94 12.61
N GLU A 43 19.04 8.38 11.35
CA GLU A 43 18.46 9.63 10.88
C GLU A 43 16.94 9.54 10.80
N ILE A 44 16.40 8.43 10.29
CA ILE A 44 14.95 8.19 10.24
C ILE A 44 14.37 8.10 11.64
N LEU A 45 15.04 7.39 12.54
CA LEU A 45 14.62 7.29 13.95
C LEU A 45 14.58 8.67 14.62
N ARG A 46 15.63 9.48 14.45
CA ARG A 46 15.68 10.85 14.97
C ARG A 46 14.53 11.70 14.41
N MET A 47 14.32 11.69 13.08
CA MET A 47 13.21 12.42 12.44
C MET A 47 11.85 12.01 13.03
N ALA A 48 11.64 10.72 13.24
CA ALA A 48 10.40 10.20 13.79
C ALA A 48 10.23 10.63 15.27
N THR A 49 11.29 10.60 16.06
CA THR A 49 11.28 11.03 17.48
C THR A 49 11.00 12.53 17.60
N ASP A 50 11.64 13.35 16.76
CA ASP A 50 11.42 14.81 16.70
C ASP A 50 9.96 15.14 16.32
N GLN A 51 9.33 14.32 15.49
CA GLN A 51 7.95 14.52 15.02
C GLN A 51 6.90 13.83 15.90
N LYS A 52 7.30 13.00 16.86
CA LYS A 52 6.41 12.24 17.75
C LYS A 52 5.31 13.10 18.41
N PRO A 53 5.55 14.35 18.87
CA PRO A 53 4.51 15.19 19.44
C PRO A 53 3.35 15.47 18.49
N PHE A 54 3.59 15.42 17.18
CA PHE A 54 2.58 15.68 16.15
C PHE A 54 1.77 14.43 15.75
N PHE A 55 2.24 13.24 16.09
CA PHE A 55 1.55 11.98 15.73
C PHE A 55 0.23 11.78 16.48
N GLY A 56 0.08 12.45 17.63
CA GLY A 56 -1.10 12.27 18.47
C GLY A 56 -1.24 10.80 18.94
N ARG A 57 -2.48 10.34 19.04
CA ARG A 57 -2.77 8.99 19.57
C ARG A 57 -2.69 7.87 18.52
N ARG A 58 -2.81 8.17 17.24
CA ARG A 58 -2.92 7.19 16.15
C ARG A 58 -1.86 7.33 15.05
N GLY A 59 -1.16 8.46 15.01
CA GLY A 59 -0.14 8.70 14.00
C GLY A 59 1.17 7.96 14.29
N GLY A 60 2.15 8.11 13.41
CA GLY A 60 3.43 7.42 13.53
C GLY A 60 4.25 7.45 12.25
N VAL A 61 4.93 6.35 11.94
CA VAL A 61 5.74 6.19 10.74
C VAL A 61 5.06 5.22 9.77
N THR A 62 5.11 5.52 8.47
CA THR A 62 4.75 4.57 7.41
C THR A 62 5.93 4.38 6.48
N PHE A 63 6.31 3.13 6.28
CA PHE A 63 7.22 2.75 5.21
C PHE A 63 6.42 2.43 3.96
N SER A 64 6.71 3.14 2.86
CA SER A 64 6.01 3.10 1.57
C SER A 64 7.01 3.29 0.42
N GLY A 65 6.57 3.76 -0.73
CA GLY A 65 7.42 4.16 -1.86
C GLY A 65 7.34 3.18 -3.03
N GLY A 66 8.39 2.40 -3.26
CA GLY A 66 8.35 1.24 -4.15
C GLY A 66 7.65 0.07 -3.46
N GLU A 67 8.41 -0.93 -3.04
CA GLU A 67 7.94 -2.03 -2.19
C GLU A 67 8.90 -2.16 -0.98
N PRO A 68 8.49 -1.73 0.20
CA PRO A 68 9.37 -1.70 1.39
C PRO A 68 9.91 -3.07 1.78
N THR A 69 9.19 -4.15 1.48
CA THR A 69 9.61 -5.52 1.82
C THR A 69 10.87 -5.98 1.08
N PHE A 70 11.31 -5.27 0.03
CA PHE A 70 12.64 -5.50 -0.54
C PHE A 70 13.78 -5.20 0.43
N GLN A 71 13.56 -4.29 1.37
CA GLN A 71 14.52 -3.90 2.39
C GLN A 71 14.10 -4.39 3.78
N ALA A 72 13.39 -5.53 3.84
CA ALA A 72 12.82 -6.03 5.09
C ALA A 72 13.87 -6.27 6.17
N ALA A 73 15.01 -6.87 5.81
CA ALA A 73 16.08 -7.17 6.76
C ALA A 73 16.67 -5.89 7.39
N GLU A 74 16.84 -4.85 6.59
CA GLU A 74 17.35 -3.55 7.02
C GLU A 74 16.31 -2.76 7.84
N LEU A 75 15.02 -2.95 7.54
CA LEU A 75 13.93 -2.30 8.28
C LEU A 75 13.68 -2.90 9.66
N ILE A 76 13.92 -4.18 9.88
CA ILE A 76 13.65 -4.86 11.16
C ILE A 76 14.26 -4.13 12.36
N PRO A 77 15.57 -3.80 12.40
CA PRO A 77 16.17 -3.07 13.51
C PRO A 77 15.53 -1.69 13.74
N LEU A 78 15.24 -0.97 12.65
CA LEU A 78 14.62 0.36 12.72
C LEU A 78 13.19 0.28 13.27
N VAL A 79 12.38 -0.68 12.78
CA VAL A 79 11.01 -0.90 13.28
C VAL A 79 11.01 -1.24 14.77
N ARG A 80 11.93 -2.08 15.22
CA ARG A 80 12.10 -2.40 16.66
C ARG A 80 12.43 -1.15 17.48
N ALA A 81 13.34 -0.29 16.99
CA ALA A 81 13.70 0.96 17.65
C ALA A 81 12.52 1.96 17.70
N LEU A 82 11.78 2.14 16.59
CA LEU A 82 10.59 2.98 16.56
C LEU A 82 9.51 2.51 17.55
N ARG A 83 9.29 1.22 17.62
CA ARG A 83 8.33 0.64 18.58
C ARG A 83 8.79 0.79 20.04
N ALA A 84 10.08 0.67 20.31
CA ALA A 84 10.63 0.93 21.65
C ALA A 84 10.40 2.38 22.09
N GLU A 85 10.38 3.33 21.13
CA GLU A 85 9.97 4.71 21.36
C GLU A 85 8.44 4.89 21.48
N GLY A 86 7.64 3.84 21.39
CA GLY A 86 6.18 3.91 21.41
C GLY A 86 5.59 4.58 20.16
N ILE A 87 6.31 4.53 19.04
CA ILE A 87 5.85 5.07 17.74
C ILE A 87 5.16 3.95 16.96
N HIS A 88 3.92 4.20 16.54
CA HIS A 88 3.14 3.28 15.72
C HIS A 88 3.72 3.18 14.31
N VAL A 89 3.92 1.95 13.81
CA VAL A 89 4.53 1.67 12.51
C VAL A 89 3.54 1.02 11.56
N CYS A 90 3.33 1.64 10.39
CA CYS A 90 2.61 1.05 9.26
C CYS A 90 3.59 0.60 8.17
N LEU A 91 3.21 -0.45 7.46
CA LEU A 91 3.86 -0.91 6.24
C LEU A 91 2.87 -0.83 5.09
N ASP A 92 3.15 -0.01 4.08
CA ASP A 92 2.38 0.08 2.85
C ASP A 92 3.02 -0.81 1.79
N SER A 93 2.40 -1.95 1.51
CA SER A 93 3.00 -3.04 0.75
C SER A 93 2.04 -3.64 -0.27
N ASN A 94 2.56 -4.03 -1.41
CA ASN A 94 1.83 -4.81 -2.40
C ASN A 94 1.75 -6.32 -2.04
N GLY A 95 2.41 -6.75 -0.96
CA GLY A 95 2.41 -8.12 -0.47
C GLY A 95 2.99 -9.16 -1.43
N GLY A 96 3.63 -8.74 -2.52
CA GLY A 96 4.11 -9.62 -3.59
C GLY A 96 5.54 -10.15 -3.39
N VAL A 97 6.17 -9.89 -2.24
CA VAL A 97 7.50 -10.40 -1.86
C VAL A 97 7.36 -11.27 -0.62
N TRP A 98 8.04 -12.41 -0.59
CA TRP A 98 8.02 -13.30 0.57
C TRP A 98 9.39 -13.94 0.82
N ASN A 99 9.87 -13.80 2.04
CA ASN A 99 11.04 -14.49 2.59
C ASN A 99 11.00 -14.38 4.13
N PRO A 100 11.89 -15.05 4.88
CA PRO A 100 11.87 -15.00 6.35
C PRO A 100 11.96 -13.60 6.96
N ALA A 101 12.69 -12.67 6.34
CA ALA A 101 12.78 -11.30 6.83
C ALA A 101 11.47 -10.52 6.62
N VAL A 102 10.75 -10.78 5.53
CA VAL A 102 9.41 -10.21 5.29
C VAL A 102 8.42 -10.70 6.33
N GLU A 103 8.43 -12.01 6.62
CA GLU A 103 7.57 -12.59 7.64
C GLU A 103 7.84 -11.99 9.03
N GLU A 104 9.10 -11.84 9.41
CA GLU A 104 9.50 -11.17 10.65
C GLU A 104 9.04 -9.71 10.67
N LEU A 105 9.27 -8.95 9.60
CA LEU A 105 8.87 -7.55 9.49
C LEU A 105 7.34 -7.39 9.63
N LEU A 106 6.54 -8.20 8.94
CA LEU A 106 5.08 -8.21 9.05
C LEU A 106 4.63 -8.52 10.48
N GLY A 107 5.34 -9.43 11.17
CA GLY A 107 5.12 -9.73 12.58
C GLY A 107 5.38 -8.54 13.52
N LEU A 108 6.27 -7.63 13.16
CA LEU A 108 6.70 -6.49 13.99
C LEU A 108 5.85 -5.23 13.80
N VAL A 109 5.37 -4.93 12.60
CA VAL A 109 4.58 -3.72 12.34
C VAL A 109 3.22 -3.76 13.02
N ASP A 110 2.63 -2.59 13.27
CA ASP A 110 1.34 -2.47 13.96
C ASP A 110 0.17 -2.56 13.00
N LEU A 111 0.35 -2.16 11.73
CA LEU A 111 -0.68 -2.19 10.68
C LEU A 111 -0.04 -2.38 9.31
N VAL A 112 -0.65 -3.20 8.47
CA VAL A 112 -0.28 -3.33 7.06
C VAL A 112 -1.34 -2.66 6.19
N LEU A 113 -0.92 -1.73 5.34
CA LEU A 113 -1.73 -1.20 4.25
C LEU A 113 -1.46 -2.11 3.04
N LEU A 114 -2.35 -3.08 2.81
CA LEU A 114 -2.14 -4.11 1.80
C LEU A 114 -2.82 -3.74 0.50
N ASP A 115 -2.02 -3.50 -0.52
CA ASP A 115 -2.48 -3.21 -1.86
C ASP A 115 -2.87 -4.49 -2.62
N VAL A 116 -4.14 -4.79 -2.76
CA VAL A 116 -4.63 -5.82 -3.68
C VAL A 116 -5.18 -5.15 -4.93
N LYS A 117 -4.40 -5.16 -6.00
CA LYS A 117 -4.64 -4.31 -7.18
C LYS A 117 -5.75 -4.84 -8.10
N GLN A 118 -6.03 -6.14 -8.07
CA GLN A 118 -7.06 -6.80 -8.89
C GLN A 118 -7.33 -8.21 -8.34
N ALA A 119 -8.57 -8.69 -8.41
CA ALA A 119 -8.97 -10.03 -7.96
C ALA A 119 -8.52 -11.13 -8.94
N ASP A 120 -8.70 -10.91 -10.24
CA ASP A 120 -8.31 -11.84 -11.28
C ASP A 120 -6.80 -11.82 -11.54
N PRO A 121 -6.10 -12.98 -11.57
CA PRO A 121 -4.65 -13.02 -11.69
C PRO A 121 -4.12 -12.51 -13.04
N GLU A 122 -4.84 -12.70 -14.15
CA GLU A 122 -4.38 -12.25 -15.47
C GLU A 122 -4.62 -10.74 -15.64
N ARG A 123 -5.75 -10.23 -15.15
CA ARG A 123 -6.02 -8.79 -15.10
C ARG A 123 -5.05 -8.09 -14.15
N HIS A 124 -4.70 -8.73 -13.02
CA HIS A 124 -3.65 -8.25 -12.12
C HIS A 124 -2.30 -8.17 -12.84
N ARG A 125 -1.94 -9.21 -13.63
CA ARG A 125 -0.70 -9.21 -14.42
C ARG A 125 -0.69 -8.10 -15.46
N THR A 126 -1.81 -7.87 -16.13
CA THR A 126 -1.96 -6.76 -17.08
C THR A 126 -1.73 -5.41 -16.41
N LEU A 127 -2.28 -5.23 -15.21
CA LEU A 127 -2.24 -3.96 -14.48
C LEU A 127 -0.90 -3.69 -13.79
N THR A 128 -0.20 -4.75 -13.34
CA THR A 128 0.98 -4.64 -12.46
C THR A 128 2.25 -5.32 -12.97
N GLY A 129 2.16 -6.11 -14.04
CA GLY A 129 3.25 -6.94 -14.55
C GLY A 129 3.46 -8.27 -13.78
N ARG A 130 2.67 -8.57 -12.75
CA ARG A 130 2.73 -9.79 -11.93
C ARG A 130 1.32 -10.30 -11.61
N ASP A 131 1.17 -11.59 -11.33
CA ASP A 131 -0.07 -12.11 -10.75
C ASP A 131 -0.22 -11.73 -9.27
N ASN A 132 -1.38 -12.01 -8.70
CA ASN A 132 -1.74 -11.66 -7.32
C ASN A 132 -1.56 -12.83 -6.33
N ALA A 133 -1.03 -13.96 -6.75
CA ALA A 133 -1.01 -15.16 -5.92
C ALA A 133 -0.24 -14.95 -4.60
N GLN A 134 0.92 -14.27 -4.64
CA GLN A 134 1.67 -13.98 -3.43
C GLN A 134 0.98 -12.93 -2.57
N THR A 135 0.43 -11.85 -3.14
CA THR A 135 -0.34 -10.83 -2.40
C THR A 135 -1.48 -11.46 -1.60
N LEU A 136 -2.22 -12.38 -2.23
CA LEU A 136 -3.34 -13.07 -1.58
C LEU A 136 -2.87 -14.05 -0.49
N ARG A 137 -1.71 -14.71 -0.66
CA ARG A 137 -1.08 -15.50 0.42
C ARG A 137 -0.65 -14.62 1.59
N THR A 138 -0.13 -13.42 1.31
CA THR A 138 0.21 -12.44 2.35
C THR A 138 -1.03 -12.01 3.13
N ALA A 139 -2.16 -11.73 2.45
CA ALA A 139 -3.42 -11.44 3.12
C ALA A 139 -3.88 -12.58 4.05
N ALA A 140 -3.80 -13.83 3.57
CA ALA A 140 -4.14 -15.00 4.36
C ALA A 140 -3.23 -15.18 5.59
N TRP A 141 -1.93 -14.94 5.43
CA TRP A 141 -0.98 -14.98 6.53
C TRP A 141 -1.28 -13.91 7.59
N LEU A 142 -1.61 -12.68 7.17
CA LEU A 142 -2.00 -11.61 8.09
C LEU A 142 -3.23 -11.99 8.92
N GLU A 143 -4.25 -12.56 8.28
CA GLU A 143 -5.44 -13.08 8.96
C GLU A 143 -5.10 -14.17 9.97
N GLU A 144 -4.33 -15.18 9.56
CA GLU A 144 -3.94 -16.33 10.38
C GLU A 144 -3.13 -15.93 11.62
N HIS A 145 -2.26 -14.90 11.48
CA HIS A 145 -1.38 -14.43 12.57
C HIS A 145 -1.96 -13.26 13.36
N GLY A 146 -3.23 -12.92 13.17
CA GLY A 146 -3.90 -11.87 13.92
C GLY A 146 -3.31 -10.48 13.67
N LYS A 147 -2.78 -10.23 12.46
CA LYS A 147 -2.16 -8.96 12.09
C LYS A 147 -3.17 -8.05 11.40
N PRO A 148 -3.49 -6.88 11.98
CA PRO A 148 -4.44 -5.97 11.36
C PRO A 148 -3.92 -5.45 10.02
N PHE A 149 -4.81 -5.37 9.05
CA PHE A 149 -4.51 -4.76 7.77
C PHE A 149 -5.70 -3.98 7.22
N TRP A 150 -5.40 -2.97 6.42
CA TRP A 150 -6.35 -2.27 5.59
C TRP A 150 -6.15 -2.68 4.14
N LEU A 151 -7.22 -3.10 3.49
CA LEU A 151 -7.20 -3.38 2.06
C LEU A 151 -7.18 -2.07 1.29
N ARG A 152 -6.15 -1.82 0.49
CA ARG A 152 -6.07 -0.68 -0.42
C ARG A 152 -6.40 -1.12 -1.84
N TYR A 153 -7.32 -0.42 -2.45
CA TYR A 153 -7.79 -0.73 -3.80
C TYR A 153 -7.80 0.52 -4.68
N VAL A 154 -6.89 0.57 -5.65
CA VAL A 154 -6.89 1.65 -6.63
C VAL A 154 -7.94 1.36 -7.69
N LEU A 155 -8.94 2.24 -7.80
CA LEU A 155 -10.04 2.12 -8.74
C LEU A 155 -9.63 2.75 -10.08
N VAL A 156 -9.19 1.92 -11.03
CA VAL A 156 -8.72 2.37 -12.35
C VAL A 156 -9.79 2.07 -13.40
N PRO A 157 -10.37 3.09 -14.07
CA PRO A 157 -11.40 2.89 -15.08
C PRO A 157 -10.96 1.95 -16.20
N GLY A 158 -11.78 0.94 -16.47
CA GLY A 158 -11.53 -0.10 -17.47
C GLY A 158 -10.58 -1.22 -17.05
N TYR A 159 -9.95 -1.12 -15.86
CA TYR A 159 -8.98 -2.10 -15.38
C TYR A 159 -9.35 -2.77 -14.05
N SER A 160 -9.83 -2.00 -13.08
CA SER A 160 -10.19 -2.52 -11.74
C SER A 160 -11.55 -2.02 -11.25
N ASP A 161 -12.35 -1.37 -12.11
CA ASP A 161 -13.66 -0.80 -11.77
C ASP A 161 -14.85 -1.72 -12.11
N ALA A 162 -14.60 -2.92 -12.65
CA ALA A 162 -15.67 -3.86 -12.97
C ALA A 162 -16.29 -4.42 -11.68
N GLU A 163 -17.64 -4.43 -11.61
CA GLU A 163 -18.37 -4.96 -10.45
C GLU A 163 -17.98 -6.39 -10.11
N ALA A 164 -17.80 -7.25 -11.13
CA ALA A 164 -17.39 -8.64 -10.91
C ALA A 164 -16.05 -8.78 -10.19
N ASP A 165 -15.08 -7.89 -10.45
CA ASP A 165 -13.78 -7.93 -9.79
C ASP A 165 -13.86 -7.49 -8.33
N ILE A 166 -14.65 -6.44 -8.07
CA ILE A 166 -14.88 -5.93 -6.71
C ILE A 166 -15.58 -7.00 -5.88
N ARG A 167 -16.63 -7.64 -6.42
CA ARG A 167 -17.34 -8.74 -5.75
C ARG A 167 -16.42 -9.93 -5.51
N ALA A 168 -15.64 -10.36 -6.50
CA ALA A 168 -14.71 -11.48 -6.33
C ALA A 168 -13.65 -11.21 -5.22
N LEU A 169 -13.19 -9.98 -5.08
CA LEU A 169 -12.29 -9.58 -4.01
C LEU A 169 -13.02 -9.54 -2.66
N GLY A 170 -14.24 -9.01 -2.63
CA GLY A 170 -15.11 -8.99 -1.46
C GLY A 170 -15.42 -10.39 -0.93
N GLU A 171 -15.83 -11.32 -1.81
CA GLU A 171 -16.10 -12.72 -1.46
C GLU A 171 -14.85 -13.42 -0.90
N ARG A 172 -13.68 -13.08 -1.40
CA ARG A 172 -12.43 -13.71 -1.00
C ARG A 172 -11.89 -13.20 0.35
N LEU A 173 -11.99 -11.90 0.62
CA LEU A 173 -11.35 -11.26 1.77
C LEU A 173 -12.33 -10.73 2.81
N GLY A 174 -13.62 -10.57 2.47
CA GLY A 174 -14.62 -9.97 3.36
C GLY A 174 -14.91 -10.76 4.64
N GLY A 175 -14.56 -12.05 4.66
CA GLY A 175 -14.63 -12.88 5.87
C GLY A 175 -13.46 -12.74 6.84
N TYR A 176 -12.41 -11.99 6.47
CA TYR A 176 -11.22 -11.81 7.29
C TYR A 176 -11.48 -10.82 8.42
N LYS A 177 -11.18 -11.23 9.66
CA LYS A 177 -11.39 -10.43 10.86
C LYS A 177 -10.33 -9.35 11.03
N GLN A 178 -9.12 -9.60 10.50
CA GLN A 178 -8.01 -8.67 10.56
C GLN A 178 -8.04 -7.62 9.44
N GLY A 179 -8.89 -7.82 8.43
CA GLY A 179 -9.17 -6.84 7.38
C GLY A 179 -10.12 -5.75 7.90
N GLU A 180 -9.59 -4.79 8.67
CA GLU A 180 -10.38 -3.81 9.41
C GLU A 180 -11.10 -2.79 8.51
N ARG A 181 -10.57 -2.56 7.31
CA ARG A 181 -11.02 -1.47 6.43
C ARG A 181 -10.67 -1.75 4.97
N VAL A 182 -11.51 -1.24 4.08
CA VAL A 182 -11.17 -1.03 2.67
C VAL A 182 -10.98 0.46 2.43
N GLU A 183 -9.86 0.82 1.80
CA GLU A 183 -9.59 2.16 1.29
C GLU A 183 -9.63 2.12 -0.24
N ILE A 184 -10.64 2.74 -0.82
CA ILE A 184 -10.72 2.96 -2.24
C ILE A 184 -9.95 4.22 -2.57
N LEU A 185 -8.98 4.07 -3.47
CA LEU A 185 -8.15 5.15 -3.97
C LEU A 185 -8.58 5.43 -5.42
N PRO A 186 -9.37 6.47 -5.68
CA PRO A 186 -9.73 6.82 -7.03
C PRO A 186 -8.47 7.07 -7.87
N TYR A 187 -8.48 6.57 -9.10
CA TYR A 187 -7.40 6.82 -10.04
C TYR A 187 -7.23 8.33 -10.28
N HIS A 188 -6.00 8.79 -10.28
CA HIS A 188 -5.62 10.17 -10.52
C HIS A 188 -4.33 10.25 -11.35
N THR A 189 -4.11 11.38 -11.99
CA THR A 189 -2.97 11.65 -12.88
C THR A 189 -1.82 12.42 -12.23
N LEU A 190 -1.84 12.62 -10.91
CA LEU A 190 -0.85 13.43 -10.17
C LEU A 190 0.62 13.00 -10.36
N GLY A 191 0.88 11.71 -10.64
CA GLY A 191 2.22 11.18 -10.87
C GLY A 191 2.75 11.33 -12.31
N VAL A 192 1.93 11.78 -13.26
CA VAL A 192 2.28 11.78 -14.71
C VAL A 192 3.52 12.63 -15.01
N HIS A 193 3.65 13.81 -14.39
CA HIS A 193 4.80 14.68 -14.55
C HIS A 193 6.16 14.01 -14.23
N LYS A 194 6.16 12.97 -13.37
CA LYS A 194 7.37 12.21 -13.04
C LYS A 194 7.81 11.33 -14.21
N TYR A 195 6.84 10.76 -14.97
CA TYR A 195 7.17 10.00 -16.17
C TYR A 195 7.83 10.88 -17.22
N GLU A 196 7.29 12.08 -17.45
CA GLU A 196 7.88 13.06 -18.36
C GLU A 196 9.31 13.44 -17.93
N ALA A 197 9.51 13.75 -16.64
CA ALA A 197 10.83 14.05 -16.08
C ALA A 197 11.84 12.90 -16.21
N MET A 198 11.35 11.65 -16.25
CA MET A 198 12.17 10.44 -16.44
C MET A 198 12.34 10.06 -17.93
N GLY A 199 11.74 10.80 -18.87
CA GLY A 199 11.72 10.46 -20.29
C GLY A 199 10.95 9.17 -20.60
N LYS A 200 9.95 8.83 -19.78
CA LYS A 200 9.12 7.62 -19.91
C LYS A 200 7.73 7.97 -20.35
N GLU A 201 7.12 7.07 -21.12
CA GLU A 201 5.72 7.17 -21.51
C GLU A 201 4.80 6.74 -20.35
N TYR A 202 3.73 7.52 -20.10
CA TYR A 202 2.67 7.12 -19.19
C TYR A 202 1.64 6.26 -19.91
N ARG A 203 1.52 5.01 -19.51
CA ARG A 203 0.77 3.97 -20.24
C ARG A 203 -0.76 4.10 -20.14
N LEU A 204 -1.28 4.90 -19.23
CA LEU A 204 -2.71 5.20 -19.08
C LEU A 204 -3.07 6.60 -19.63
N ALA A 205 -2.30 7.11 -20.60
CA ALA A 205 -2.62 8.36 -21.26
C ALA A 205 -4.03 8.29 -21.85
N GLY A 206 -4.89 9.28 -21.53
CA GLY A 206 -6.29 9.34 -22.00
C GLY A 206 -7.31 8.63 -21.11
N VAL A 207 -6.88 7.83 -20.11
CA VAL A 207 -7.81 7.29 -19.11
C VAL A 207 -8.25 8.43 -18.21
N GLN A 208 -9.56 8.63 -18.08
CA GLN A 208 -10.14 9.68 -17.26
C GLN A 208 -10.10 9.28 -15.78
N GLU A 209 -9.97 10.27 -14.90
CA GLU A 209 -10.09 10.06 -13.45
C GLU A 209 -11.52 9.64 -13.09
N ASN A 210 -11.68 8.94 -11.95
CA ASN A 210 -12.99 8.51 -11.50
C ASN A 210 -13.87 9.72 -11.12
N THR A 211 -15.16 9.64 -11.45
CA THR A 211 -16.13 10.54 -10.86
C THR A 211 -16.46 10.14 -9.42
N PRO A 212 -16.97 11.06 -8.59
CA PRO A 212 -17.45 10.72 -7.24
C PRO A 212 -18.49 9.59 -7.24
N GLU A 213 -19.38 9.56 -8.24
CA GLU A 213 -20.42 8.54 -8.39
C GLU A 213 -19.84 7.16 -8.71
N GLN A 214 -18.79 7.08 -9.54
CA GLN A 214 -18.08 5.83 -9.82
C GLN A 214 -17.40 5.28 -8.57
N SER A 215 -16.74 6.16 -7.82
CA SER A 215 -16.06 5.82 -6.57
C SER A 215 -17.07 5.34 -5.51
N GLU A 216 -18.21 6.02 -5.37
CA GLU A 216 -19.26 5.63 -4.42
C GLU A 216 -19.95 4.32 -4.83
N ARG A 217 -20.11 4.04 -6.12
CA ARG A 217 -20.62 2.75 -6.60
C ARG A 217 -19.69 1.61 -6.19
N ALA A 218 -18.37 1.78 -6.37
CA ALA A 218 -17.39 0.79 -5.93
C ALA A 218 -17.42 0.62 -4.40
N ALA A 219 -17.56 1.72 -3.65
CA ALA A 219 -17.68 1.69 -2.21
C ALA A 219 -18.93 0.94 -1.74
N ALA A 220 -20.07 1.14 -2.41
CA ALA A 220 -21.31 0.43 -2.11
C ALA A 220 -21.15 -1.09 -2.26
N LEU A 221 -20.45 -1.55 -3.31
CA LEU A 221 -20.17 -2.97 -3.51
C LEU A 221 -19.27 -3.54 -2.41
N PHE A 222 -18.19 -2.85 -2.04
CA PHE A 222 -17.32 -3.31 -0.94
C PHE A 222 -18.03 -3.33 0.42
N ARG A 223 -18.99 -2.43 0.68
CA ARG A 223 -19.79 -2.42 1.94
C ARG A 223 -20.67 -3.66 2.12
N GLU A 224 -20.93 -4.43 1.06
CA GLU A 224 -21.62 -5.72 1.19
C GLU A 224 -20.75 -6.77 1.92
N TYR A 225 -19.42 -6.58 1.96
CA TYR A 225 -18.44 -7.54 2.48
C TYR A 225 -17.63 -7.02 3.66
N PHE A 226 -17.44 -5.71 3.77
CA PHE A 226 -16.58 -5.09 4.78
C PHE A 226 -17.34 -4.06 5.61
N PRO A 227 -17.14 -4.04 6.95
CA PRO A 227 -17.85 -3.12 7.83
C PRO A 227 -17.42 -1.67 7.68
N THR A 228 -16.20 -1.44 7.20
CA THR A 228 -15.64 -0.10 7.04
C THR A 228 -15.05 0.06 5.62
N VAL A 229 -15.63 0.98 4.85
CA VAL A 229 -15.14 1.35 3.51
C VAL A 229 -15.03 2.86 3.42
N VAL A 230 -13.86 3.33 3.01
CA VAL A 230 -13.55 4.76 2.86
C VAL A 230 -13.12 5.02 1.42
N VAL A 231 -13.55 6.13 0.85
CA VAL A 231 -13.04 6.67 -0.41
C VAL A 231 -12.14 7.85 -0.04
N ASN A 232 -10.87 7.80 -0.43
CA ASN A 232 -9.86 8.81 -0.12
C ASN A 232 -9.65 9.79 -1.29
#